data_ed4f9b2aa8faa30b25385c9032b3d23a
#
_entry.id   ed4f9b2aa8faa30b25385c9032b3d23a
#
_cell.length_a   1.000
_cell.length_b   1.000
_cell.length_c   1.000
_cell.angle_alpha   90.00
_cell.angle_beta   90.00
_cell.angle_gamma   90.00
#
_symmetry.space_group_name_H-M   'P 1'
#
loop_
_entity.id
_entity.type
_entity.pdbx_description
1 polymer ?
#
loop_
_entity_poly.entity_id
_entity_poly.type
_entity_poly.pdbx_seq_one_letter_code
_entity_poly.pdbx_strand_id
1 'polypeptide(L)'
;VDTLADAVKVTLGPRGRNVVLDKAFGGPTVTNDGVTIARDIDVEDPFENLGAQLVKSVAVKTNDLAGYGTTTATLLAQSLIKEGLRNVAAGANPIELNRGIAAAADKTVEELLKRATEVSNPTEIANVATVSSRDPEIGDMVAAAMEKVGKDGVVTVEESQTMETTLDITEGVSFDKGFLLSLIHISEPTRPY
;
A
#
# COMPACT_ATOMS: atom_id res chain seq x y z
N VAL A 1 10.02 -9.81 13.54
CA VAL A 1 9.12 -10.25 12.45
C VAL A 1 7.71 -10.48 12.98
N ASP A 2 7.53 -11.38 13.96
CA ASP A 2 6.21 -11.76 14.48
C ASP A 2 5.45 -10.56 15.07
N THR A 3 6.10 -9.73 15.86
CA THR A 3 5.52 -8.52 16.47
C THR A 3 4.80 -7.64 15.43
N LEU A 4 5.48 -7.34 14.32
CA LEU A 4 4.90 -6.53 13.24
C LEU A 4 3.78 -7.28 12.50
N ALA A 5 4.04 -8.53 12.12
CA ALA A 5 3.07 -9.32 11.36
C ALA A 5 1.78 -9.58 12.15
N ASP A 6 1.88 -9.85 13.46
CA ASP A 6 0.73 -10.10 14.32
C ASP A 6 -0.11 -8.83 14.52
N ALA A 7 0.51 -7.66 14.58
CA ALA A 7 -0.22 -6.39 14.62
C ALA A 7 -0.99 -6.12 13.32
N VAL A 8 -0.38 -6.38 12.17
CA VAL A 8 -1.03 -6.20 10.86
C VAL A 8 -2.10 -7.27 10.60
N LYS A 9 -1.90 -8.48 11.09
CA LYS A 9 -2.76 -9.66 10.86
C LYS A 9 -4.23 -9.43 11.22
N VAL A 10 -4.50 -8.62 12.24
CA VAL A 10 -5.87 -8.37 12.71
C VAL A 10 -6.74 -7.68 11.66
N THR A 11 -6.13 -7.07 10.63
CA THR A 11 -6.82 -6.37 9.54
C THR A 11 -7.16 -7.28 8.35
N LEU A 12 -6.75 -8.56 8.38
CA LEU A 12 -6.88 -9.46 7.23
C LEU A 12 -8.32 -9.81 6.89
N GLY A 13 -8.65 -9.65 5.61
CA GLY A 13 -9.85 -10.18 4.98
C GLY A 13 -11.16 -9.53 5.43
N PRO A 14 -12.32 -10.14 5.12
CA PRO A 14 -13.64 -9.53 5.32
C PRO A 14 -14.04 -9.40 6.80
N ARG A 15 -13.35 -10.09 7.70
CA ARG A 15 -13.50 -9.96 9.16
C ARG A 15 -12.39 -9.13 9.79
N GLY A 16 -11.57 -8.48 8.97
CA GLY A 16 -10.49 -7.62 9.43
C GLY A 16 -11.03 -6.48 10.29
N ARG A 17 -10.27 -6.15 11.33
CA ARG A 17 -10.58 -5.09 12.30
C ARG A 17 -9.68 -3.88 12.03
N ASN A 18 -10.12 -2.74 12.51
CA ASN A 18 -9.27 -1.56 12.54
C ASN A 18 -8.28 -1.64 13.71
N VAL A 19 -7.14 -1.02 13.53
CA VAL A 19 -6.11 -0.78 14.53
C VAL A 19 -6.13 0.71 14.86
N VAL A 20 -5.92 1.03 16.13
CA VAL A 20 -5.76 2.41 16.59
C VAL A 20 -4.27 2.67 16.77
N LEU A 21 -3.74 3.62 16.02
CA LEU A 21 -2.35 4.06 16.12
C LEU A 21 -2.29 5.32 16.97
N ASP A 22 -1.47 5.30 18.01
CA ASP A 22 -1.20 6.47 18.83
C ASP A 22 -0.23 7.41 18.09
N LYS A 23 -0.51 8.70 18.11
CA LYS A 23 0.36 9.70 17.50
C LYS A 23 0.80 10.72 18.54
N ALA A 24 2.09 11.04 18.50
CA ALA A 24 2.70 12.04 19.39
C ALA A 24 2.06 13.45 19.23
N PHE A 25 1.52 13.76 18.04
CA PHE A 25 0.84 15.01 17.74
C PHE A 25 -0.46 14.72 16.99
N GLY A 26 -1.56 15.32 17.44
CA GLY A 26 -2.89 15.09 16.91
C GLY A 26 -3.66 14.00 17.64
N GLY A 27 -4.79 13.58 17.07
CA GLY A 27 -5.59 12.49 17.58
C GLY A 27 -5.10 11.12 17.11
N PRO A 28 -5.51 10.03 17.77
CA PRO A 28 -5.19 8.67 17.34
C PRO A 28 -5.75 8.41 15.93
N THR A 29 -4.96 7.70 15.12
CA THR A 29 -5.40 7.30 13.78
C THR A 29 -6.01 5.91 13.81
N VAL A 30 -7.24 5.78 13.32
CA VAL A 30 -7.92 4.49 13.18
C VAL A 30 -7.76 4.02 11.73
N THR A 31 -7.12 2.88 11.54
CA THR A 31 -6.86 2.35 10.20
C THR A 31 -6.91 0.83 10.16
N ASN A 32 -7.15 0.28 8.99
CA ASN A 32 -7.03 -1.13 8.68
C ASN A 32 -6.03 -1.41 7.56
N ASP A 33 -5.36 -0.37 7.09
CA ASP A 33 -4.36 -0.48 6.07
C ASP A 33 -3.06 -1.05 6.62
N GLY A 34 -2.64 -2.19 6.05
CA GLY A 34 -1.48 -2.94 6.53
C GLY A 34 -0.16 -2.17 6.41
N VAL A 35 0.03 -1.37 5.37
CA VAL A 35 1.28 -0.60 5.21
C VAL A 35 1.33 0.56 6.20
N THR A 36 0.22 1.23 6.46
CA THR A 36 0.14 2.31 7.46
C THR A 36 0.48 1.78 8.86
N ILE A 37 -0.11 0.64 9.23
CA ILE A 37 0.21 -0.02 10.51
C ILE A 37 1.68 -0.44 10.56
N ALA A 38 2.18 -1.08 9.50
CA ALA A 38 3.56 -1.55 9.46
C ALA A 38 4.58 -0.41 9.58
N ARG A 39 4.30 0.75 8.99
CA ARG A 39 5.18 1.92 9.08
C ARG A 39 5.31 2.48 10.49
N ASP A 40 4.25 2.39 11.27
CA ASP A 40 4.16 2.96 12.62
C ASP A 40 4.77 2.04 13.70
N ILE A 41 4.99 0.77 13.40
CA ILE A 41 5.54 -0.19 14.37
C ILE A 41 7.05 -0.11 14.41
N ASP A 42 7.58 0.19 15.59
CA ASP A 42 8.98 0.05 15.95
C ASP A 42 9.12 -0.86 17.18
N VAL A 43 10.20 -1.60 17.23
CA VAL A 43 10.51 -2.54 18.30
C VAL A 43 11.70 -2.00 19.10
N GLU A 44 11.62 -2.06 20.43
CA GLU A 44 12.63 -1.46 21.33
C GLU A 44 14.02 -2.12 21.16
N ASP A 45 14.07 -3.44 21.01
CA ASP A 45 15.34 -4.15 20.79
C ASP A 45 15.86 -3.88 19.36
N PRO A 46 17.10 -3.37 19.21
CA PRO A 46 17.66 -3.03 17.90
C PRO A 46 17.77 -4.21 16.92
N PHE A 47 18.04 -5.42 17.41
CA PHE A 47 18.16 -6.61 16.55
C PHE A 47 16.79 -7.11 16.12
N GLU A 48 15.82 -7.10 17.03
CA GLU A 48 14.43 -7.41 16.67
C GLU A 48 13.87 -6.37 15.70
N ASN A 49 14.22 -5.10 15.88
CA ASN A 49 13.80 -4.01 15.00
C ASN A 49 14.35 -4.19 13.57
N LEU A 50 15.58 -4.67 13.38
CA LEU A 50 16.08 -5.02 12.06
C LEU A 50 15.17 -6.02 11.33
N GLY A 51 14.71 -7.05 12.04
CA GLY A 51 13.75 -8.02 11.50
C GLY A 51 12.39 -7.39 11.17
N ALA A 52 11.91 -6.45 12.00
CA ALA A 52 10.69 -5.71 11.74
C ALA A 52 10.83 -4.82 10.50
N GLN A 53 11.95 -4.11 10.34
CA GLN A 53 12.22 -3.25 9.19
C GLN A 53 12.27 -4.04 7.86
N LEU A 54 12.81 -5.26 7.87
CA LEU A 54 12.79 -6.13 6.69
C LEU A 54 11.35 -6.46 6.26
N VAL A 55 10.48 -6.81 7.20
CA VAL A 55 9.08 -7.12 6.89
C VAL A 55 8.30 -5.85 6.54
N LYS A 56 8.59 -4.72 7.20
CA LYS A 56 8.07 -3.40 6.83
C LYS A 56 8.36 -3.08 5.35
N SER A 57 9.57 -3.38 4.87
CA SER A 57 9.93 -3.16 3.47
C SER A 57 9.08 -3.97 2.48
N VAL A 58 8.59 -5.15 2.87
CA VAL A 58 7.67 -5.95 2.04
C VAL A 58 6.33 -5.26 1.91
N ALA A 59 5.76 -4.75 3.01
CA ALA A 59 4.50 -4.02 2.98
C ALA A 59 4.60 -2.76 2.09
N VAL A 60 5.69 -1.99 2.24
CA VAL A 60 5.94 -0.78 1.45
C VAL A 60 6.06 -1.10 -0.04
N LYS A 61 6.90 -2.08 -0.42
CA LYS A 61 7.05 -2.48 -1.83
C LYS A 61 5.74 -2.98 -2.45
N THR A 62 4.94 -3.70 -1.67
CA THR A 62 3.62 -4.17 -2.15
C THR A 62 2.69 -3.00 -2.39
N ASN A 63 2.68 -2.02 -1.48
CA ASN A 63 1.91 -0.79 -1.65
C ASN A 63 2.34 -0.01 -2.90
N ASP A 64 3.64 0.17 -3.09
CA ASP A 64 4.18 0.96 -4.21
C ASP A 64 3.91 0.31 -5.58
N LEU A 65 3.85 -1.03 -5.64
CA LEU A 65 3.62 -1.78 -6.87
C LEU A 65 2.14 -2.03 -7.18
N ALA A 66 1.34 -2.29 -6.17
CA ALA A 66 -0.04 -2.77 -6.34
C ALA A 66 -1.09 -1.90 -5.62
N GLY A 67 -0.70 -1.04 -4.69
CA GLY A 67 -1.62 -0.22 -3.89
C GLY A 67 -2.56 -1.02 -2.98
N TYR A 68 -2.47 -2.34 -2.97
CA TYR A 68 -3.36 -3.25 -2.24
C TYR A 68 -2.65 -4.54 -1.82
N GLY A 69 -3.20 -5.24 -0.81
CA GLY A 69 -2.70 -6.56 -0.39
C GLY A 69 -1.51 -6.52 0.56
N THR A 70 -1.21 -5.39 1.18
CA THR A 70 -0.06 -5.19 2.08
C THR A 70 -0.10 -6.10 3.30
N THR A 71 -1.28 -6.31 3.91
CA THR A 71 -1.48 -7.26 5.00
C THR A 71 -1.15 -8.69 4.57
N THR A 72 -1.67 -9.13 3.42
CA THR A 72 -1.42 -10.49 2.88
C THR A 72 0.06 -10.70 2.61
N ALA A 73 0.73 -9.74 1.96
CA ALA A 73 2.16 -9.81 1.67
C ALA A 73 3.01 -9.90 2.95
N THR A 74 2.66 -9.13 3.98
CA THR A 74 3.33 -9.16 5.29
C THR A 74 3.21 -10.53 5.95
N LEU A 75 2.04 -11.14 5.92
CA LEU A 75 1.80 -12.47 6.51
C LEU A 75 2.47 -13.60 5.72
N LEU A 76 2.50 -13.48 4.39
CA LEU A 76 3.25 -14.42 3.55
C LEU A 76 4.76 -14.33 3.84
N ALA A 77 5.28 -13.12 3.99
CA ALA A 77 6.68 -12.92 4.38
C ALA A 77 6.99 -13.54 5.75
N GLN A 78 6.13 -13.31 6.76
CA GLN A 78 6.24 -13.95 8.07
C GLN A 78 6.30 -15.49 7.95
N SER A 79 5.37 -16.07 7.21
CA SER A 79 5.28 -17.53 7.03
C SER A 79 6.52 -18.09 6.33
N LEU A 80 6.97 -17.43 5.25
CA LEU A 80 8.17 -17.85 4.52
C LEU A 80 9.43 -17.75 5.38
N ILE A 81 9.59 -16.67 6.15
CA ILE A 81 10.73 -16.49 7.06
C ILE A 81 10.69 -17.56 8.15
N LYS A 82 9.55 -17.79 8.77
CA LYS A 82 9.40 -18.75 9.88
C LYS A 82 9.71 -20.18 9.45
N GLU A 83 9.11 -20.62 8.34
CA GLU A 83 9.37 -21.96 7.80
C GLU A 83 10.78 -22.07 7.21
N GLY A 84 11.29 -21.03 6.58
CA GLY A 84 12.66 -20.97 6.08
C GLY A 84 13.68 -21.14 7.20
N LEU A 85 13.56 -20.37 8.27
CA LEU A 85 14.43 -20.47 9.45
C LEU A 85 14.37 -21.86 10.12
N ARG A 86 13.17 -22.44 10.20
CA ARG A 86 12.99 -23.79 10.72
C ARG A 86 13.74 -24.83 9.91
N ASN A 87 13.68 -24.74 8.58
CA ASN A 87 14.41 -25.65 7.69
C ASN A 87 15.92 -25.45 7.78
N VAL A 88 16.40 -24.21 7.85
CA VAL A 88 17.83 -23.89 8.02
C VAL A 88 18.33 -24.43 9.36
N ALA A 89 17.57 -24.25 10.44
CA ALA A 89 17.90 -24.82 11.75
C ALA A 89 17.95 -26.36 11.76
N ALA A 90 17.17 -27.00 10.88
CA ALA A 90 17.20 -28.45 10.66
C ALA A 90 18.36 -28.91 9.75
N GLY A 91 19.23 -28.02 9.27
CA GLY A 91 20.39 -28.31 8.46
C GLY A 91 20.24 -28.14 6.94
N ALA A 92 19.12 -27.56 6.50
CA ALA A 92 18.95 -27.24 5.08
C ALA A 92 19.92 -26.13 4.64
N ASN A 93 20.46 -26.28 3.41
CA ASN A 93 21.30 -25.24 2.83
C ASN A 93 20.46 -23.99 2.49
N PRO A 94 20.77 -22.82 3.08
CA PRO A 94 19.97 -21.60 2.89
C PRO A 94 19.97 -21.08 1.44
N ILE A 95 21.05 -21.35 0.68
CA ILE A 95 21.14 -20.93 -0.73
C ILE A 95 20.17 -21.76 -1.59
N GLU A 96 20.17 -23.08 -1.40
CA GLU A 96 19.27 -23.98 -2.11
C GLU A 96 17.80 -23.74 -1.70
N LEU A 97 17.56 -23.46 -0.42
CA LEU A 97 16.23 -23.09 0.07
C LEU A 97 15.73 -21.81 -0.60
N ASN A 98 16.58 -20.78 -0.72
CA ASN A 98 16.22 -19.53 -1.39
C ASN A 98 15.90 -19.75 -2.88
N ARG A 99 16.67 -20.57 -3.58
CA ARG A 99 16.38 -20.96 -4.97
C ARG A 99 15.03 -21.68 -5.09
N GLY A 100 14.73 -22.57 -4.16
CA GLY A 100 13.45 -23.27 -4.10
C GLY A 100 12.27 -22.32 -3.87
N ILE A 101 12.41 -21.35 -2.95
CA ILE A 101 11.39 -20.33 -2.68
C ILE A 101 11.17 -19.47 -3.93
N ALA A 102 12.22 -19.02 -4.59
CA ALA A 102 12.10 -18.21 -5.81
C ALA A 102 11.37 -18.99 -6.92
N ALA A 103 11.78 -20.23 -7.20
CA ALA A 103 11.13 -21.07 -8.22
C ALA A 103 9.65 -21.36 -7.88
N ALA A 104 9.32 -21.55 -6.61
CA ALA A 104 7.94 -21.73 -6.17
C ALA A 104 7.11 -20.45 -6.32
N ALA A 105 7.71 -19.29 -6.02
CA ALA A 105 7.08 -17.99 -6.21
C ALA A 105 6.74 -17.75 -7.69
N ASP A 106 7.72 -17.94 -8.59
CA ASP A 106 7.53 -17.78 -10.04
C ASP A 106 6.41 -18.67 -10.55
N LYS A 107 6.40 -19.94 -10.14
CA LYS A 107 5.35 -20.88 -10.54
C LYS A 107 3.97 -20.49 -9.99
N THR A 108 3.93 -20.00 -8.76
CA THR A 108 2.69 -19.53 -8.14
C THR A 108 2.13 -18.32 -8.88
N VAL A 109 2.99 -17.36 -9.23
CA VAL A 109 2.61 -16.17 -10.00
C VAL A 109 2.05 -16.57 -11.38
N GLU A 110 2.74 -17.49 -12.09
CA GLU A 110 2.26 -18.02 -13.37
C GLU A 110 0.84 -18.61 -13.26
N GLU A 111 0.59 -19.41 -12.24
CA GLU A 111 -0.73 -20.02 -12.01
C GLU A 111 -1.80 -19.00 -11.58
N LEU A 112 -1.44 -18.00 -10.80
CA LEU A 112 -2.35 -16.92 -10.41
C LEU A 112 -2.74 -16.07 -11.62
N LEU A 113 -1.80 -15.72 -12.50
CA LEU A 113 -2.07 -14.96 -13.71
C LEU A 113 -3.03 -15.71 -14.66
N LYS A 114 -2.95 -17.04 -14.75
CA LYS A 114 -3.89 -17.83 -15.54
C LYS A 114 -5.33 -17.79 -14.99
N ARG A 115 -5.49 -17.51 -13.70
CA ARG A 115 -6.79 -17.43 -13.02
C ARG A 115 -7.30 -16.00 -12.90
N ALA A 116 -6.45 -15.02 -13.17
CA ALA A 116 -6.83 -13.61 -13.11
C ALA A 116 -7.86 -13.28 -14.19
N THR A 117 -8.84 -12.49 -13.80
CA THR A 117 -9.82 -11.92 -14.72
C THR A 117 -9.51 -10.45 -14.91
N GLU A 118 -9.43 -10.03 -16.15
CA GLU A 118 -9.20 -8.62 -16.46
C GLU A 118 -10.45 -7.80 -16.10
N VAL A 119 -10.23 -6.74 -15.33
CA VAL A 119 -11.27 -5.78 -14.97
C VAL A 119 -11.42 -4.79 -16.12
N SER A 120 -12.58 -4.78 -16.77
CA SER A 120 -12.78 -4.01 -18.01
C SER A 120 -14.04 -3.14 -18.03
N ASN A 121 -15.01 -3.43 -17.17
CA ASN A 121 -16.27 -2.69 -17.17
C ASN A 121 -16.40 -1.80 -15.92
N PRO A 122 -17.17 -0.68 -15.99
CA PRO A 122 -17.33 0.26 -14.88
C PRO A 122 -17.83 -0.40 -13.57
N THR A 123 -18.71 -1.39 -13.68
CA THR A 123 -19.24 -2.09 -12.51
C THR A 123 -18.16 -2.89 -11.78
N GLU A 124 -17.27 -3.55 -12.51
CA GLU A 124 -16.14 -4.27 -11.91
C GLU A 124 -15.15 -3.30 -11.28
N ILE A 125 -14.90 -2.17 -11.94
CA ILE A 125 -14.05 -1.10 -11.37
C ILE A 125 -14.65 -0.57 -10.06
N ALA A 126 -15.96 -0.28 -10.05
CA ALA A 126 -16.67 0.14 -8.83
C ALA A 126 -16.56 -0.90 -7.72
N ASN A 127 -16.72 -2.19 -8.03
CA ASN A 127 -16.58 -3.26 -7.05
C ASN A 127 -15.17 -3.34 -6.45
N VAL A 128 -14.13 -3.23 -7.27
CA VAL A 128 -12.73 -3.24 -6.79
C VAL A 128 -12.46 -2.03 -5.90
N ALA A 129 -12.90 -0.83 -6.33
CA ALA A 129 -12.74 0.39 -5.55
C ALA A 129 -13.54 0.35 -4.23
N THR A 130 -14.77 -0.21 -4.25
CA THR A 130 -15.58 -0.43 -3.04
C THR A 130 -14.90 -1.38 -2.05
N VAL A 131 -14.32 -2.48 -2.53
CA VAL A 131 -13.57 -3.40 -1.66
C VAL A 131 -12.37 -2.71 -1.02
N SER A 132 -11.70 -1.84 -1.74
CA SER A 132 -10.52 -1.10 -1.29
C SER A 132 -10.88 -0.02 -0.27
N SER A 133 -11.87 0.82 -0.59
CA SER A 133 -12.35 1.93 0.25
C SER A 133 -13.26 1.49 1.39
N ARG A 134 -13.93 0.35 1.24
CA ARG A 134 -15.06 -0.13 2.06
C ARG A 134 -16.28 0.79 2.02
N ASP A 135 -16.36 1.61 0.99
CA ASP A 135 -17.44 2.56 0.79
C ASP A 135 -17.96 2.47 -0.66
N PRO A 136 -19.23 2.10 -0.87
CA PRO A 136 -19.81 2.01 -2.21
C PRO A 136 -19.87 3.36 -2.94
N GLU A 137 -20.07 4.48 -2.23
CA GLU A 137 -20.14 5.80 -2.84
C GLU A 137 -18.78 6.20 -3.43
N ILE A 138 -17.71 5.92 -2.69
CA ILE A 138 -16.34 6.10 -3.20
C ILE A 138 -16.07 5.15 -4.38
N GLY A 139 -16.56 3.92 -4.31
CA GLY A 139 -16.43 2.94 -5.40
C GLY A 139 -17.05 3.44 -6.70
N ASP A 140 -18.27 3.93 -6.64
CA ASP A 140 -19.00 4.47 -7.78
C ASP A 140 -18.33 5.74 -8.32
N MET A 141 -17.84 6.60 -7.44
CA MET A 141 -17.12 7.83 -7.82
C MET A 141 -15.80 7.53 -8.55
N VAL A 142 -15.03 6.57 -8.08
CA VAL A 142 -13.79 6.12 -8.75
C VAL A 142 -14.12 5.52 -10.12
N ALA A 143 -15.16 4.71 -10.23
CA ALA A 143 -15.58 4.16 -11.52
C ALA A 143 -16.00 5.26 -12.50
N ALA A 144 -16.75 6.26 -12.04
CA ALA A 144 -17.14 7.41 -12.86
C ALA A 144 -15.91 8.25 -13.30
N ALA A 145 -14.93 8.41 -12.41
CA ALA A 145 -13.66 9.07 -12.74
C ALA A 145 -12.91 8.29 -13.83
N MET A 146 -12.73 6.99 -13.65
CA MET A 146 -12.04 6.12 -14.62
C MET A 146 -12.74 6.06 -15.98
N GLU A 147 -14.08 6.11 -16.01
CA GLU A 147 -14.83 6.17 -17.26
C GLU A 147 -14.53 7.46 -18.03
N LYS A 148 -14.35 8.58 -17.33
CA LYS A 148 -14.09 9.89 -17.94
C LYS A 148 -12.64 10.07 -18.38
N VAL A 149 -11.67 9.63 -17.56
CA VAL A 149 -10.23 9.79 -17.87
C VAL A 149 -9.69 8.66 -18.73
N GLY A 150 -10.40 7.53 -18.81
CA GLY A 150 -9.96 6.35 -19.56
C GLY A 150 -8.92 5.51 -18.83
N LYS A 151 -8.51 4.39 -19.46
CA LYS A 151 -7.61 3.39 -18.87
C LYS A 151 -6.21 3.94 -18.55
N ASP A 152 -5.75 4.93 -19.30
CA ASP A 152 -4.42 5.55 -19.15
C ASP A 152 -4.47 6.83 -18.30
N GLY A 153 -5.65 7.20 -17.79
CA GLY A 153 -5.83 8.38 -16.97
C GLY A 153 -5.34 8.18 -15.54
N VAL A 154 -4.89 9.26 -14.93
CA VAL A 154 -4.45 9.28 -13.54
C VAL A 154 -5.61 9.72 -12.66
N VAL A 155 -5.93 8.93 -11.64
CA VAL A 155 -6.90 9.27 -10.59
C VAL A 155 -6.14 9.45 -9.29
N THR A 156 -6.20 10.64 -8.71
CA THR A 156 -5.61 10.95 -7.41
C THR A 156 -6.72 11.16 -6.39
N VAL A 157 -6.45 10.80 -5.14
CA VAL A 157 -7.36 11.02 -4.01
C VAL A 157 -6.67 11.96 -3.03
N GLU A 158 -7.32 13.07 -2.74
CA GLU A 158 -6.81 14.08 -1.82
C GLU A 158 -7.85 14.36 -0.72
N GLU A 159 -7.37 14.76 0.45
CA GLU A 159 -8.24 15.15 1.55
C GLU A 159 -8.87 16.52 1.25
N SER A 160 -10.20 16.56 1.22
CA SER A 160 -10.93 17.81 0.99
C SER A 160 -10.92 18.69 2.24
N GLN A 161 -10.89 20.01 2.03
CA GLN A 161 -11.11 21.00 3.10
C GLN A 161 -12.59 21.28 3.33
N THR A 162 -13.48 20.69 2.52
CA THR A 162 -14.93 20.83 2.63
C THR A 162 -15.55 19.59 3.26
N MET A 163 -16.83 19.69 3.66
CA MET A 163 -17.58 18.55 4.22
C MET A 163 -18.13 17.62 3.13
N GLU A 164 -17.92 17.95 1.87
CA GLU A 164 -18.46 17.21 0.74
C GLU A 164 -17.33 16.51 -0.02
N THR A 165 -17.59 15.31 -0.49
CA THR A 165 -16.71 14.59 -1.41
C THR A 165 -17.03 15.06 -2.84
N THR A 166 -16.03 15.58 -3.54
CA THR A 166 -16.18 16.10 -4.90
C THR A 166 -15.29 15.33 -5.87
N LEU A 167 -15.71 15.25 -7.12
CA LEU A 167 -14.92 14.72 -8.22
C LEU A 167 -14.57 15.85 -9.17
N ASP A 168 -13.30 16.26 -9.17
CA ASP A 168 -12.78 17.28 -10.05
C ASP A 168 -12.02 16.63 -11.21
N ILE A 169 -12.31 17.07 -12.43
CA ILE A 169 -11.69 16.55 -13.64
C ILE A 169 -10.91 17.66 -14.30
N THR A 170 -9.62 17.43 -14.49
CA THR A 170 -8.71 18.37 -15.14
C THR A 170 -8.22 17.76 -16.44
N GLU A 171 -8.37 18.50 -17.54
CA GLU A 171 -7.74 18.13 -18.80
C GLU A 171 -6.30 18.61 -18.81
N GLY A 172 -5.34 17.69 -18.93
CA GLY A 172 -3.92 18.00 -18.94
C GLY A 172 -3.08 16.97 -18.19
N VAL A 173 -1.87 17.36 -17.85
CA VAL A 173 -0.95 16.56 -17.04
C VAL A 173 -0.86 17.13 -15.66
N SER A 174 -1.16 16.31 -14.63
CA SER A 174 -0.97 16.66 -13.23
C SER A 174 0.42 16.20 -12.78
N PHE A 175 1.14 17.08 -12.11
CA PHE A 175 2.42 16.75 -11.49
C PHE A 175 2.27 16.80 -9.98
N ASP A 176 2.56 15.70 -9.29
CA ASP A 176 2.45 15.59 -7.82
C ASP A 176 3.37 16.56 -7.07
N LYS A 177 4.48 16.92 -7.70
CA LYS A 177 5.40 17.93 -7.19
C LYS A 177 5.25 19.14 -8.08
N GLY A 178 4.30 19.97 -7.70
CA GLY A 178 4.11 21.26 -8.32
C GLY A 178 5.38 22.10 -8.23
N PHE A 179 5.34 23.19 -8.89
CA PHE A 179 6.36 24.21 -9.00
C PHE A 179 7.06 24.43 -7.65
N LEU A 180 8.31 24.07 -7.55
CA LEU A 180 9.17 24.59 -6.51
C LEU A 180 9.26 26.09 -6.75
N LEU A 181 8.46 26.87 -6.01
CA LEU A 181 8.67 28.29 -5.86
C LEU A 181 10.05 28.46 -5.24
N SER A 182 11.06 28.43 -6.09
CA SER A 182 12.39 28.77 -5.65
C SER A 182 12.38 30.26 -5.33
N LEU A 183 13.14 30.63 -4.31
CA LEU A 183 13.36 32.03 -3.93
C LEU A 183 13.74 32.94 -5.11
N ILE A 184 14.23 32.37 -6.22
CA ILE A 184 14.52 33.11 -7.46
C ILE A 184 13.28 33.61 -8.21
N HIS A 185 12.09 33.03 -7.92
CA HIS A 185 10.82 33.50 -8.50
C HIS A 185 10.09 34.49 -7.60
N ILE A 186 10.56 34.68 -6.38
CA ILE A 186 10.23 35.77 -5.49
C ILE A 186 11.28 36.88 -5.68
N SER A 187 11.63 37.17 -6.93
CA SER A 187 12.44 38.34 -7.21
C SER A 187 11.60 39.55 -6.87
N GLU A 188 12.13 40.41 -6.00
CA GLU A 188 11.58 41.74 -5.85
C GLU A 188 11.37 42.36 -7.22
N PRO A 189 10.21 43.03 -7.45
CA PRO A 189 10.11 43.84 -8.63
C PRO A 189 11.27 44.81 -8.64
N THR A 190 12.10 44.72 -9.66
CA THR A 190 13.16 45.69 -9.91
C THR A 190 12.52 47.07 -9.81
N ARG A 191 12.94 47.84 -8.78
CA ARG A 191 12.53 49.22 -8.67
C ARG A 191 12.98 49.92 -9.95
N PRO A 192 12.05 50.53 -10.68
CA PRO A 192 12.50 51.43 -11.75
C PRO A 192 13.23 52.61 -11.08
N TYR A 193 14.40 52.86 -11.53
CA TYR A 193 15.15 54.04 -11.19
C TYR A 193 14.45 55.31 -11.71
#